data_35cb1329fa82cec70560f5794767afcb
#
_entry.id   35cb1329fa82cec70560f5794767afcb
#
_cell.length_a   1.000
_cell.length_b   1.000
_cell.length_c   1.000
_cell.angle_alpha   90.00
_cell.angle_beta   90.00
_cell.angle_gamma   90.00
#
_symmetry.space_group_name_H-M   'P 1'
#
loop_
_entity.id
_entity.type
_entity.pdbx_description
1 polymer ?
#
loop_
_entity_poly.entity_id
_entity_poly.type
_entity_poly.pdbx_seq_one_letter_code
_entity_poly.pdbx_strand_id
1 'polypeptide(L)'
;MAGLLGSYSLPFLGASIFIAALTYITYKLLSSYLHKWFGMKSIPGTGFTYPIIGDALLFKPNAGEFFSQILDFTYEFRDAPLFKIWIGPIPFVILIHAETVERILSNPVHLDKSFAYKFLHPWLGTGLLTSTGQKWSQRRKILTPTFHFSILADFLQVMNEQAEILVEKLEKKAGKGPFKCFSDKTLCALDIKYETAMGRKIYAQSDSQSEYIKCVYRMSDIVSHRQRTPWFWPDFIYYFFGEGKKHDKTLKILHSFTYKGE
;
A
#
# COMPACT_ATOMS: atom_id res chain seq x y z
N MET A 1 -12.75 58.96 -22.95
CA MET A 1 -11.54 58.52 -22.22
C MET A 1 -11.78 57.66 -20.98
N ALA A 2 -12.98 57.53 -20.48
CA ALA A 2 -13.27 56.72 -19.24
C ALA A 2 -13.38 55.18 -19.50
N GLY A 3 -13.50 54.72 -20.74
CA GLY A 3 -13.70 53.29 -21.01
C GLY A 3 -12.43 52.46 -21.12
N LEU A 4 -11.24 53.01 -21.26
CA LEU A 4 -10.00 52.31 -21.40
C LEU A 4 -9.30 51.97 -20.07
N LEU A 5 -9.57 52.72 -19.01
CA LEU A 5 -9.01 52.50 -17.67
C LEU A 5 -9.72 51.37 -16.93
N GLY A 6 -10.98 51.06 -17.21
CA GLY A 6 -11.72 49.98 -16.64
C GLY A 6 -11.36 48.59 -17.15
N SER A 7 -10.85 48.49 -18.40
CA SER A 7 -10.50 47.23 -19.06
C SER A 7 -9.17 46.62 -18.58
N TYR A 8 -8.25 47.42 -18.04
CA TYR A 8 -6.97 46.94 -17.48
C TYR A 8 -7.01 46.58 -15.99
N SER A 9 -8.00 47.09 -15.28
CA SER A 9 -8.14 46.82 -13.81
C SER A 9 -8.57 45.40 -13.51
N LEU A 10 -9.45 44.80 -14.33
CA LEU A 10 -9.95 43.45 -14.12
C LEU A 10 -8.87 42.36 -14.22
N PRO A 11 -8.02 42.30 -15.27
CA PRO A 11 -6.93 41.33 -15.35
C PRO A 11 -5.86 41.53 -14.28
N PHE A 12 -5.57 42.79 -13.87
CA PHE A 12 -4.65 43.04 -12.75
C PHE A 12 -5.22 42.57 -11.43
N LEU A 13 -6.49 42.76 -11.16
CA LEU A 13 -7.15 42.27 -9.97
C LEU A 13 -7.14 40.73 -9.93
N GLY A 14 -7.45 40.08 -11.05
CA GLY A 14 -7.37 38.63 -11.21
C GLY A 14 -5.97 38.06 -10.96
N ALA A 15 -4.95 38.70 -11.54
CA ALA A 15 -3.56 38.33 -11.34
C ALA A 15 -3.13 38.50 -9.88
N SER A 16 -3.53 39.60 -9.22
CA SER A 16 -3.22 39.83 -7.79
C SER A 16 -3.85 38.79 -6.89
N ILE A 17 -5.12 38.43 -7.12
CA ILE A 17 -5.82 37.37 -6.37
C ILE A 17 -5.14 36.03 -6.60
N PHE A 18 -4.78 35.72 -7.84
CA PHE A 18 -4.06 34.45 -8.16
C PHE A 18 -2.71 34.38 -7.46
N ILE A 19 -1.92 35.46 -7.49
CA ILE A 19 -0.62 35.53 -6.80
C ILE A 19 -0.82 35.39 -5.28
N ALA A 20 -1.78 36.07 -4.71
CA ALA A 20 -2.08 35.97 -3.28
C ALA A 20 -2.50 34.54 -2.87
N ALA A 21 -3.34 33.90 -3.66
CA ALA A 21 -3.77 32.52 -3.43
C ALA A 21 -2.56 31.54 -3.54
N LEU A 22 -1.71 31.72 -4.56
CA LEU A 22 -0.52 30.91 -4.75
C LEU A 22 0.47 31.09 -3.58
N THR A 23 0.70 32.33 -3.15
CA THR A 23 1.56 32.64 -2.01
C THR A 23 1.01 32.02 -0.72
N TYR A 24 -0.30 32.10 -0.49
CA TYR A 24 -0.94 31.49 0.68
C TYR A 24 -0.82 29.97 0.67
N ILE A 25 -1.06 29.32 -0.49
CA ILE A 25 -0.92 27.87 -0.64
C ILE A 25 0.53 27.45 -0.37
N THR A 26 1.48 28.14 -0.99
CA THR A 26 2.93 27.87 -0.80
C THR A 26 3.33 28.03 0.66
N TYR A 27 2.90 29.09 1.31
CA TYR A 27 3.13 29.30 2.74
C TYR A 27 2.56 28.16 3.59
N LYS A 28 1.34 27.74 3.35
CA LYS A 28 0.70 26.62 4.08
C LYS A 28 1.44 25.30 3.88
N LEU A 29 1.84 24.99 2.65
CA LEU A 29 2.59 23.78 2.33
C LEU A 29 3.96 23.79 3.01
N LEU A 30 4.69 24.90 2.90
CA LEU A 30 6.00 25.07 3.50
C LEU A 30 5.94 25.02 5.03
N SER A 31 5.00 25.74 5.64
CA SER A 31 4.79 25.74 7.09
C SER A 31 4.47 24.33 7.60
N SER A 32 3.57 23.60 6.92
CA SER A 32 3.24 22.21 7.26
C SER A 32 4.45 21.28 7.14
N TYR A 33 5.25 21.45 6.07
CA TYR A 33 6.47 20.67 5.86
C TYR A 33 7.50 20.95 6.95
N LEU A 34 7.79 22.21 7.23
CA LEU A 34 8.76 22.61 8.27
C LEU A 34 8.31 22.14 9.66
N HIS A 35 7.02 22.24 9.98
CA HIS A 35 6.49 21.73 11.24
C HIS A 35 6.79 20.23 11.41
N LYS A 36 6.53 19.43 10.38
CA LYS A 36 6.87 18.00 10.39
C LYS A 36 8.36 17.76 10.48
N TRP A 37 9.15 18.52 9.72
CA TRP A 37 10.61 18.41 9.69
C TRP A 37 11.22 18.64 11.08
N PHE A 38 10.83 19.72 11.73
CA PHE A 38 11.32 20.03 13.09
C PHE A 38 10.77 19.05 14.13
N GLY A 39 9.52 18.66 14.04
CA GLY A 39 8.91 17.67 14.92
C GLY A 39 9.57 16.29 14.87
N MET A 40 10.12 15.92 13.70
CA MET A 40 10.80 14.64 13.51
C MET A 40 12.30 14.68 13.83
N LYS A 41 12.86 15.84 14.20
CA LYS A 41 14.32 16.02 14.37
C LYS A 41 14.92 15.11 15.43
N SER A 42 14.19 14.82 16.52
CA SER A 42 14.66 13.98 17.62
C SER A 42 14.60 12.48 17.33
N ILE A 43 13.90 12.06 16.26
CA ILE A 43 13.77 10.65 15.90
C ILE A 43 14.96 10.25 15.02
N PRO A 44 15.67 9.14 15.34
CA PRO A 44 16.74 8.64 14.49
C PRO A 44 16.25 8.27 13.11
N GLY A 45 17.09 8.32 12.10
CA GLY A 45 16.71 8.01 10.71
C GLY A 45 17.91 7.95 9.78
N THR A 46 17.66 7.79 8.50
CA THR A 46 18.62 7.55 7.44
C THR A 46 19.53 8.76 7.15
N GLY A 47 20.36 9.20 8.08
CA GLY A 47 21.38 10.23 7.86
C GLY A 47 20.89 11.51 7.17
N PHE A 48 21.34 11.77 5.93
CA PHE A 48 20.96 12.96 5.17
C PHE A 48 19.67 12.69 4.34
N THR A 49 18.63 13.45 4.67
CA THR A 49 17.34 13.41 3.95
C THR A 49 17.23 14.62 3.03
N TYR A 50 16.94 14.39 1.75
CA TYR A 50 16.78 15.48 0.76
C TYR A 50 15.50 16.28 1.02
N PRO A 51 15.54 17.64 0.99
CA PRO A 51 14.32 18.43 1.09
C PRO A 51 13.29 18.02 0.03
N ILE A 52 12.02 17.93 0.41
CA ILE A 52 10.85 17.59 -0.45
C ILE A 52 10.87 16.16 -1.01
N ILE A 53 12.02 15.67 -1.49
CA ILE A 53 12.15 14.32 -2.06
C ILE A 53 12.27 13.26 -0.96
N GLY A 54 12.78 13.64 0.20
CA GLY A 54 13.01 12.72 1.31
C GLY A 54 14.14 11.74 1.01
N ASP A 55 13.96 10.52 1.45
CA ASP A 55 14.89 9.40 1.25
C ASP A 55 14.57 8.60 -0.02
N ALA A 56 13.61 9.06 -0.84
CA ALA A 56 13.12 8.30 -1.98
C ALA A 56 14.20 7.93 -3.02
N LEU A 57 15.26 8.74 -3.13
CA LEU A 57 16.41 8.44 -4.00
C LEU A 57 17.35 7.37 -3.44
N LEU A 58 17.27 7.09 -2.14
CA LEU A 58 18.07 6.04 -1.48
C LEU A 58 17.44 4.67 -1.64
N PHE A 59 16.12 4.62 -1.92
CA PHE A 59 15.39 3.36 -1.98
C PHE A 59 15.75 2.55 -3.22
N LYS A 60 15.96 1.26 -3.00
CA LYS A 60 16.21 0.32 -4.08
C LYS A 60 14.97 0.20 -4.98
N PRO A 61 15.12 0.20 -6.31
CA PRO A 61 14.00 0.17 -7.25
C PRO A 61 13.25 -1.17 -7.23
N ASN A 62 13.96 -2.28 -7.01
CA ASN A 62 13.37 -3.61 -6.91
C ASN A 62 12.65 -3.78 -5.57
N ALA A 63 11.46 -4.39 -5.57
CA ALA A 63 10.65 -4.56 -4.35
C ALA A 63 11.34 -5.46 -3.31
N GLY A 64 12.01 -6.52 -3.74
CA GLY A 64 12.75 -7.42 -2.83
C GLY A 64 13.97 -6.73 -2.20
N GLU A 65 14.73 -5.99 -3.00
CA GLU A 65 15.88 -5.22 -2.50
C GLU A 65 15.44 -4.09 -1.56
N PHE A 66 14.34 -3.43 -1.87
CA PHE A 66 13.76 -2.42 -0.98
C PHE A 66 13.34 -3.04 0.36
N PHE A 67 12.70 -4.21 0.34
CA PHE A 67 12.34 -4.91 1.57
C PHE A 67 13.57 -5.27 2.40
N SER A 68 14.63 -5.81 1.76
CA SER A 68 15.90 -6.09 2.43
C SER A 68 16.52 -4.83 3.02
N GLN A 69 16.49 -3.72 2.29
CA GLN A 69 16.97 -2.43 2.78
C GLN A 69 16.20 -1.93 4.02
N ILE A 70 14.88 -2.11 4.06
CA ILE A 70 14.09 -1.77 5.25
C ILE A 70 14.46 -2.67 6.44
N LEU A 71 14.71 -3.96 6.19
CA LEU A 71 15.22 -4.86 7.23
C LEU A 71 16.60 -4.43 7.75
N ASP A 72 17.51 -4.05 6.85
CA ASP A 72 18.84 -3.54 7.23
C ASP A 72 18.72 -2.31 8.13
N PHE A 73 17.82 -1.36 7.81
CA PHE A 73 17.52 -0.22 8.69
C PHE A 73 16.97 -0.69 10.05
N THR A 74 16.13 -1.72 10.09
CA THR A 74 15.62 -2.26 11.35
C THR A 74 16.74 -2.82 12.23
N TYR A 75 17.76 -3.43 11.64
CA TYR A 75 18.95 -3.90 12.36
C TYR A 75 19.87 -2.75 12.77
N GLU A 76 20.05 -1.75 11.92
CA GLU A 76 20.85 -0.57 12.20
C GLU A 76 20.29 0.23 13.40
N PHE A 77 18.97 0.42 13.42
CA PHE A 77 18.27 1.17 14.49
C PHE A 77 17.72 0.30 15.61
N ARG A 78 18.14 -0.96 15.74
CA ARG A 78 17.57 -1.93 16.71
C ARG A 78 17.60 -1.48 18.15
N ASP A 79 18.54 -0.60 18.54
CA ASP A 79 18.66 -0.09 19.90
C ASP A 79 17.73 1.10 20.18
N ALA A 80 17.05 1.62 19.15
CA ALA A 80 16.03 2.66 19.27
C ALA A 80 14.63 2.04 19.19
N PRO A 81 13.62 2.55 19.92
CA PRO A 81 12.26 2.00 19.90
C PRO A 81 11.55 2.23 18.56
N LEU A 82 12.04 3.20 17.77
CA LEU A 82 11.49 3.58 16.47
C LEU A 82 12.53 4.36 15.67
N PHE A 83 12.35 4.41 14.34
CA PHE A 83 13.13 5.28 13.46
C PHE A 83 12.24 5.92 12.39
N LYS A 84 12.74 6.95 11.72
CA LYS A 84 12.00 7.63 10.64
C LYS A 84 12.65 7.41 9.29
N ILE A 85 11.81 7.39 8.27
CA ILE A 85 12.17 7.54 6.86
C ILE A 85 11.28 8.60 6.22
N TRP A 86 11.76 9.30 5.22
CA TRP A 86 10.97 10.27 4.47
C TRP A 86 10.71 9.77 3.06
N ILE A 87 9.45 9.68 2.68
CA ILE A 87 9.06 9.40 1.30
C ILE A 87 8.43 10.67 0.75
N GLY A 88 9.15 11.36 -0.13
CA GLY A 88 8.74 12.69 -0.52
C GLY A 88 8.68 13.64 0.69
N PRO A 89 7.67 14.50 0.78
CA PRO A 89 7.50 15.46 1.88
C PRO A 89 6.81 14.83 3.13
N ILE A 90 6.68 13.52 3.19
CA ILE A 90 5.92 12.83 4.25
C ILE A 90 6.87 11.94 5.05
N PRO A 91 6.98 12.16 6.38
CA PRO A 91 7.71 11.26 7.25
C PRO A 91 6.89 10.01 7.58
N PHE A 92 7.55 8.88 7.58
CA PHE A 92 7.05 7.61 8.10
C PHE A 92 7.87 7.23 9.32
N VAL A 93 7.19 6.90 10.41
CA VAL A 93 7.81 6.41 11.63
C VAL A 93 7.64 4.90 11.68
N ILE A 94 8.76 4.19 11.71
CA ILE A 94 8.80 2.73 11.78
C ILE A 94 8.96 2.34 13.24
N LEU A 95 8.00 1.60 13.78
CA LEU A 95 8.02 1.11 15.14
C LEU A 95 8.69 -0.26 15.17
N ILE A 96 9.68 -0.43 16.04
CA ILE A 96 10.48 -1.66 16.10
C ILE A 96 10.18 -2.43 17.39
N HIS A 97 10.05 -1.73 18.52
CA HIS A 97 9.86 -2.37 19.81
C HIS A 97 8.38 -2.62 20.12
N ALA A 98 8.09 -3.70 20.83
CA ALA A 98 6.74 -4.11 21.19
C ALA A 98 5.98 -3.02 21.94
N GLU A 99 6.62 -2.30 22.83
CA GLU A 99 6.01 -1.24 23.66
C GLU A 99 5.54 -0.05 22.81
N THR A 100 6.26 0.27 21.72
CA THR A 100 5.84 1.35 20.80
C THR A 100 4.72 0.89 19.88
N VAL A 101 4.76 -0.36 19.43
CA VAL A 101 3.71 -0.98 18.63
C VAL A 101 2.40 -1.10 19.42
N GLU A 102 2.46 -1.54 20.67
CA GLU A 102 1.31 -1.68 21.56
C GLU A 102 0.56 -0.34 21.72
N ARG A 103 1.29 0.77 21.91
CA ARG A 103 0.68 2.11 22.05
C ARG A 103 -0.17 2.53 20.85
N ILE A 104 0.16 2.07 19.66
CA ILE A 104 -0.61 2.36 18.45
C ILE A 104 -1.74 1.35 18.28
N LEU A 105 -1.47 0.06 18.42
CA LEU A 105 -2.45 -0.99 18.16
C LEU A 105 -3.57 -1.09 19.21
N SER A 106 -3.28 -0.73 20.46
CA SER A 106 -4.28 -0.71 21.55
C SER A 106 -5.10 0.59 21.59
N ASN A 107 -4.71 1.63 20.84
CA ASN A 107 -5.34 2.93 20.92
C ASN A 107 -6.50 3.06 19.92
N PRO A 108 -7.75 3.26 20.38
CA PRO A 108 -8.93 3.37 19.52
C PRO A 108 -8.95 4.66 18.65
N VAL A 109 -8.08 5.63 18.93
CA VAL A 109 -7.98 6.88 18.16
C VAL A 109 -7.17 6.68 16.87
N HIS A 110 -6.19 5.78 16.86
CA HIS A 110 -5.29 5.55 15.72
C HIS A 110 -5.81 4.47 14.77
N LEU A 111 -7.04 4.62 14.29
CA LEU A 111 -7.69 3.65 13.39
C LEU A 111 -7.52 3.98 11.91
N ASP A 112 -7.09 5.20 11.59
CA ASP A 112 -7.02 5.64 10.22
C ASP A 112 -5.80 5.09 9.48
N LYS A 113 -6.05 4.59 8.27
CA LYS A 113 -4.99 4.14 7.37
C LYS A 113 -4.26 5.34 6.78
N SER A 114 -2.96 5.18 6.53
CA SER A 114 -2.17 6.23 5.89
C SER A 114 -2.67 6.51 4.46
N PHE A 115 -2.31 7.69 3.92
CA PHE A 115 -2.68 8.07 2.55
C PHE A 115 -2.20 7.06 1.50
N ALA A 116 -1.15 6.30 1.76
CA ALA A 116 -0.61 5.30 0.85
C ALA A 116 -1.62 4.18 0.49
N TYR A 117 -2.61 3.93 1.37
CA TYR A 117 -3.69 3.00 1.08
C TYR A 117 -4.63 3.47 -0.04
N LYS A 118 -4.62 4.76 -0.40
CA LYS A 118 -5.39 5.28 -1.55
C LYS A 118 -4.99 4.61 -2.87
N PHE A 119 -3.72 4.22 -3.01
CA PHE A 119 -3.23 3.55 -4.21
C PHE A 119 -3.76 2.12 -4.38
N LEU A 120 -4.31 1.54 -3.32
CA LEU A 120 -5.00 0.25 -3.35
C LEU A 120 -6.49 0.37 -3.71
N HIS A 121 -7.10 1.56 -3.58
CA HIS A 121 -8.53 1.73 -3.79
C HIS A 121 -9.03 1.34 -5.19
N PRO A 122 -8.32 1.65 -6.27
CA PRO A 122 -8.75 1.21 -7.61
C PRO A 122 -8.86 -0.31 -7.72
N TRP A 123 -8.01 -1.05 -7.01
CA TRP A 123 -7.99 -2.51 -7.03
C TRP A 123 -8.94 -3.13 -5.99
N LEU A 124 -8.79 -2.75 -4.72
CA LEU A 124 -9.45 -3.42 -3.58
C LEU A 124 -10.70 -2.67 -3.08
N GLY A 125 -11.03 -1.55 -3.73
CA GLY A 125 -12.12 -0.69 -3.25
C GLY A 125 -11.86 -0.16 -1.84
N THR A 126 -12.93 0.08 -1.11
CA THR A 126 -12.89 0.53 0.30
C THR A 126 -13.36 -0.58 1.25
N GLY A 127 -12.79 -1.78 1.10
CA GLY A 127 -13.07 -2.95 1.93
C GLY A 127 -12.49 -2.84 3.36
N LEU A 128 -12.43 -3.96 4.06
CA LEU A 128 -11.91 -4.00 5.45
C LEU A 128 -10.45 -3.54 5.53
N LEU A 129 -9.62 -3.87 4.53
CA LEU A 129 -8.20 -3.52 4.51
C LEU A 129 -7.98 -2.02 4.32
N THR A 130 -8.77 -1.37 3.47
CA THR A 130 -8.54 -0.01 2.96
C THR A 130 -9.44 1.05 3.59
N SER A 131 -10.52 0.66 4.27
CA SER A 131 -11.40 1.61 4.97
C SER A 131 -10.81 2.06 6.30
N THR A 132 -11.30 3.20 6.79
CA THR A 132 -10.86 3.85 8.02
C THR A 132 -12.07 4.22 8.90
N GLY A 133 -11.81 4.62 10.13
CA GLY A 133 -12.79 5.20 11.04
C GLY A 133 -14.04 4.35 11.25
N GLN A 134 -15.20 4.99 11.25
CA GLN A 134 -16.49 4.34 11.52
C GLN A 134 -16.85 3.27 10.48
N LYS A 135 -16.53 3.51 9.20
CA LYS A 135 -16.77 2.53 8.12
C LYS A 135 -16.00 1.23 8.35
N TRP A 136 -14.73 1.34 8.75
CA TRP A 136 -13.92 0.17 9.11
C TRP A 136 -14.51 -0.55 10.32
N SER A 137 -14.85 0.18 11.37
CA SER A 137 -15.40 -0.39 12.62
C SER A 137 -16.69 -1.17 12.38
N GLN A 138 -17.62 -0.63 11.61
CA GLN A 138 -18.87 -1.31 11.24
C GLN A 138 -18.61 -2.59 10.46
N ARG A 139 -17.75 -2.54 9.44
CA ARG A 139 -17.40 -3.72 8.63
C ARG A 139 -16.68 -4.78 9.43
N ARG A 140 -15.74 -4.38 10.29
CA ARG A 140 -15.06 -5.29 11.22
C ARG A 140 -16.06 -6.01 12.11
N LYS A 141 -17.03 -5.29 12.68
CA LYS A 141 -18.09 -5.86 13.52
C LYS A 141 -18.94 -6.88 12.76
N ILE A 142 -19.30 -6.61 11.50
CA ILE A 142 -20.08 -7.53 10.66
C ILE A 142 -19.28 -8.80 10.33
N LEU A 143 -17.98 -8.65 10.01
CA LEU A 143 -17.16 -9.76 9.57
C LEU A 143 -16.59 -10.61 10.69
N THR A 144 -16.45 -10.08 11.92
CA THR A 144 -15.86 -10.82 13.04
C THR A 144 -16.58 -12.14 13.36
N PRO A 145 -17.92 -12.23 13.35
CA PRO A 145 -18.62 -13.50 13.60
C PRO A 145 -18.33 -14.59 12.56
N THR A 146 -17.94 -14.23 11.32
CA THR A 146 -17.63 -15.23 10.28
C THR A 146 -16.34 -16.00 10.56
N PHE A 147 -15.56 -15.57 11.53
CA PHE A 147 -14.35 -16.25 12.03
C PHE A 147 -14.60 -17.02 13.32
N HIS A 148 -15.87 -17.31 13.65
CA HIS A 148 -16.19 -18.14 14.82
C HIS A 148 -15.73 -19.57 14.60
N PHE A 149 -15.33 -20.27 15.69
CA PHE A 149 -14.78 -21.63 15.62
C PHE A 149 -15.69 -22.62 14.90
N SER A 150 -17.02 -22.52 15.06
CA SER A 150 -17.96 -23.40 14.35
C SER A 150 -17.87 -23.27 12.85
N ILE A 151 -17.72 -22.05 12.31
CA ILE A 151 -17.58 -21.79 10.88
C ILE A 151 -16.20 -22.23 10.40
N LEU A 152 -15.15 -21.97 11.18
CA LEU A 152 -13.79 -22.38 10.84
C LEU A 152 -13.64 -23.92 10.79
N ALA A 153 -14.42 -24.65 11.60
CA ALA A 153 -14.43 -26.10 11.57
C ALA A 153 -14.91 -26.64 10.20
N ASP A 154 -15.91 -26.01 9.59
CA ASP A 154 -16.40 -26.38 8.26
C ASP A 154 -15.34 -26.13 7.16
N PHE A 155 -14.46 -25.16 7.36
CA PHE A 155 -13.37 -24.89 6.43
C PHE A 155 -12.19 -25.85 6.55
N LEU A 156 -12.11 -26.63 7.63
CA LEU A 156 -11.00 -27.54 7.88
C LEU A 156 -10.88 -28.62 6.79
N GLN A 157 -12.01 -29.09 6.26
CA GLN A 157 -12.00 -30.04 5.15
C GLN A 157 -11.30 -29.45 3.93
N VAL A 158 -11.67 -28.22 3.52
CA VAL A 158 -11.04 -27.54 2.38
C VAL A 158 -9.56 -27.29 2.67
N MET A 159 -9.20 -26.88 3.89
CA MET A 159 -7.81 -26.67 4.26
C MET A 159 -6.99 -27.95 4.13
N ASN A 160 -7.53 -29.11 4.55
CA ASN A 160 -6.86 -30.40 4.43
C ASN A 160 -6.69 -30.80 2.96
N GLU A 161 -7.76 -30.72 2.14
CA GLU A 161 -7.70 -31.04 0.70
C GLU A 161 -6.60 -30.22 0.00
N GLN A 162 -6.55 -28.91 0.25
CA GLN A 162 -5.55 -28.04 -0.36
C GLN A 162 -4.14 -28.27 0.22
N ALA A 163 -4.03 -28.66 1.49
CA ALA A 163 -2.76 -29.00 2.12
C ALA A 163 -2.18 -30.31 1.55
N GLU A 164 -2.99 -31.31 1.25
CA GLU A 164 -2.56 -32.54 0.58
C GLU A 164 -1.90 -32.24 -0.77
N ILE A 165 -2.52 -31.39 -1.60
CA ILE A 165 -1.94 -30.92 -2.87
C ILE A 165 -0.59 -30.23 -2.66
N LEU A 166 -0.48 -29.41 -1.60
CA LEU A 166 0.77 -28.76 -1.25
C LEU A 166 1.84 -29.79 -0.85
N VAL A 167 1.50 -30.77 -0.04
CA VAL A 167 2.41 -31.85 0.41
C VAL A 167 2.96 -32.62 -0.80
N GLU A 168 2.09 -33.07 -1.72
CA GLU A 168 2.53 -33.77 -2.92
C GLU A 168 3.54 -32.95 -3.78
N LYS A 169 3.35 -31.63 -3.81
CA LYS A 169 4.29 -30.73 -4.51
C LYS A 169 5.62 -30.59 -3.79
N LEU A 170 5.59 -30.53 -2.46
CA LEU A 170 6.79 -30.43 -1.64
C LEU A 170 7.58 -31.74 -1.67
N GLU A 171 6.92 -32.90 -1.70
CA GLU A 171 7.54 -34.22 -1.85
C GLU A 171 8.37 -34.31 -3.13
N LYS A 172 7.87 -33.79 -4.25
CA LYS A 172 8.60 -33.73 -5.52
C LYS A 172 9.89 -32.90 -5.46
N LYS A 173 10.00 -32.01 -4.46
CA LYS A 173 11.17 -31.14 -4.22
C LYS A 173 12.07 -31.68 -3.09
N ALA A 174 11.58 -32.60 -2.29
CA ALA A 174 12.34 -33.18 -1.17
C ALA A 174 13.63 -33.87 -1.67
N GLY A 175 14.70 -33.70 -0.94
CA GLY A 175 16.03 -34.27 -1.27
C GLY A 175 16.77 -33.57 -2.41
N LYS A 176 16.21 -32.56 -3.08
CA LYS A 176 16.82 -31.85 -4.22
C LYS A 176 17.58 -30.57 -3.83
N GLY A 177 17.81 -30.36 -2.55
CA GLY A 177 18.48 -29.17 -2.01
C GLY A 177 17.51 -28.05 -1.62
N PRO A 178 18.03 -26.87 -1.21
CA PRO A 178 17.20 -25.73 -0.79
C PRO A 178 16.34 -25.19 -1.92
N PHE A 179 15.06 -24.89 -1.64
CA PHE A 179 14.12 -24.31 -2.60
C PHE A 179 13.27 -23.21 -1.98
N LYS A 180 12.72 -22.33 -2.82
CA LYS A 180 11.80 -21.26 -2.39
C LYS A 180 10.38 -21.82 -2.27
N CYS A 181 9.89 -21.98 -1.04
CA CYS A 181 8.53 -22.51 -0.77
C CYS A 181 7.44 -21.43 -0.75
N PHE A 182 7.79 -20.14 -0.83
CA PHE A 182 6.84 -19.04 -0.71
C PHE A 182 5.69 -19.11 -1.73
N SER A 183 6.04 -19.35 -3.01
CA SER A 183 5.04 -19.45 -4.08
C SER A 183 4.06 -20.59 -3.83
N ASP A 184 4.55 -21.79 -3.47
CA ASP A 184 3.70 -22.96 -3.23
C ASP A 184 2.70 -22.69 -2.08
N LYS A 185 3.19 -22.16 -0.97
CA LYS A 185 2.33 -21.78 0.17
C LYS A 185 1.31 -20.69 -0.18
N THR A 186 1.72 -19.69 -0.97
CA THR A 186 0.83 -18.60 -1.37
C THR A 186 -0.31 -19.11 -2.25
N LEU A 187 -0.02 -20.00 -3.19
CA LEU A 187 -1.03 -20.59 -4.07
C LEU A 187 -1.99 -21.51 -3.31
N CYS A 188 -1.50 -22.31 -2.35
CA CYS A 188 -2.34 -23.09 -1.46
C CYS A 188 -3.27 -22.20 -0.63
N ALA A 189 -2.74 -21.15 -0.01
CA ALA A 189 -3.55 -20.19 0.73
C ALA A 189 -4.57 -19.45 -0.13
N LEU A 190 -4.26 -19.22 -1.40
CA LEU A 190 -5.16 -18.61 -2.37
C LEU A 190 -6.33 -19.54 -2.68
N ASP A 191 -6.07 -20.82 -2.99
CA ASP A 191 -7.12 -21.82 -3.23
C ASP A 191 -8.03 -21.97 -1.99
N ILE A 192 -7.47 -22.10 -0.78
CA ILE A 192 -8.23 -22.15 0.46
C ILE A 192 -9.16 -20.94 0.60
N LYS A 193 -8.62 -19.72 0.41
CA LYS A 193 -9.39 -18.48 0.57
C LYS A 193 -10.52 -18.35 -0.43
N TYR A 194 -10.28 -18.70 -1.69
CA TYR A 194 -11.32 -18.63 -2.71
C TYR A 194 -12.42 -19.66 -2.47
N GLU A 195 -12.07 -20.87 -2.11
CA GLU A 195 -13.05 -21.93 -1.85
C GLU A 195 -13.87 -21.66 -0.59
N THR A 196 -13.23 -21.25 0.52
CA THR A 196 -13.93 -20.98 1.78
C THR A 196 -14.71 -19.68 1.80
N ALA A 197 -14.17 -18.58 1.22
CA ALA A 197 -14.81 -17.27 1.27
C ALA A 197 -15.72 -16.97 0.10
N MET A 198 -15.45 -17.56 -1.08
CA MET A 198 -16.18 -17.29 -2.33
C MET A 198 -16.95 -18.51 -2.86
N GLY A 199 -16.80 -19.68 -2.23
CA GLY A 199 -17.42 -20.92 -2.66
C GLY A 199 -16.94 -21.43 -4.03
N ARG A 200 -15.73 -21.04 -4.46
CA ARG A 200 -15.23 -21.35 -5.81
C ARG A 200 -13.82 -21.91 -5.79
N LYS A 201 -13.59 -22.93 -6.60
CA LYS A 201 -12.26 -23.47 -6.85
C LYS A 201 -11.60 -22.73 -8.01
N ILE A 202 -10.43 -22.15 -7.79
CA ILE A 202 -9.65 -21.44 -8.83
C ILE A 202 -8.43 -22.23 -9.30
N TYR A 203 -8.12 -23.34 -8.61
CA TYR A 203 -7.02 -24.26 -8.94
C TYR A 203 -5.66 -23.57 -9.08
N ALA A 204 -5.39 -22.55 -8.24
CA ALA A 204 -4.15 -21.78 -8.28
C ALA A 204 -2.90 -22.65 -8.11
N GLN A 205 -3.01 -23.70 -7.31
CA GLN A 205 -1.92 -24.65 -7.13
C GLN A 205 -1.65 -25.44 -8.41
N SER A 206 -2.66 -25.78 -9.20
CA SER A 206 -2.51 -26.55 -10.44
C SER A 206 -2.16 -25.67 -11.64
N ASP A 207 -2.74 -24.47 -11.71
CA ASP A 207 -2.49 -23.47 -12.76
C ASP A 207 -1.83 -22.20 -12.21
N SER A 208 -0.61 -22.34 -11.72
CA SER A 208 0.18 -21.22 -11.20
C SER A 208 0.54 -20.17 -12.26
N GLN A 209 0.30 -20.47 -13.54
CA GLN A 209 0.60 -19.61 -14.67
C GLN A 209 -0.63 -18.85 -15.19
N SER A 210 -1.77 -18.97 -14.52
CA SER A 210 -2.99 -18.26 -14.91
C SER A 210 -2.75 -16.75 -15.00
N GLU A 211 -3.43 -16.12 -15.94
CA GLU A 211 -3.32 -14.67 -16.16
C GLU A 211 -3.72 -13.87 -14.91
N TYR A 212 -4.74 -14.37 -14.19
CA TYR A 212 -5.19 -13.76 -12.94
C TYR A 212 -4.07 -13.70 -11.91
N ILE A 213 -3.40 -14.82 -11.62
CA ILE A 213 -2.31 -14.88 -10.63
C ILE A 213 -1.17 -13.95 -11.02
N LYS A 214 -0.77 -13.95 -12.29
CA LYS A 214 0.25 -13.02 -12.80
C LYS A 214 -0.16 -11.56 -12.62
N CYS A 215 -1.43 -11.25 -12.82
CA CYS A 215 -1.95 -9.89 -12.63
C CYS A 215 -2.01 -9.48 -11.16
N VAL A 216 -2.26 -10.39 -10.23
CA VAL A 216 -2.19 -10.10 -8.79
C VAL A 216 -0.77 -9.67 -8.39
N TYR A 217 0.24 -10.44 -8.78
CA TYR A 217 1.64 -10.09 -8.50
C TYR A 217 2.03 -8.77 -9.17
N ARG A 218 1.69 -8.61 -10.45
CA ARG A 218 1.97 -7.37 -11.20
C ARG A 218 1.31 -6.15 -10.56
N MET A 219 0.07 -6.26 -10.11
CA MET A 219 -0.63 -5.15 -9.44
C MET A 219 0.03 -4.82 -8.11
N SER A 220 0.44 -5.81 -7.35
CA SER A 220 1.18 -5.60 -6.10
C SER A 220 2.49 -4.82 -6.33
N ASP A 221 3.24 -5.16 -7.38
CA ASP A 221 4.47 -4.45 -7.77
C ASP A 221 4.17 -3.02 -8.21
N ILE A 222 3.15 -2.81 -9.04
CA ILE A 222 2.73 -1.49 -9.53
C ILE A 222 2.36 -0.57 -8.36
N VAL A 223 1.53 -1.06 -7.43
CA VAL A 223 1.10 -0.29 -6.25
C VAL A 223 2.30 0.00 -5.34
N SER A 224 3.11 -1.01 -5.04
CA SER A 224 4.30 -0.86 -4.21
C SER A 224 5.32 0.10 -4.82
N HIS A 225 5.52 0.06 -6.13
CA HIS A 225 6.38 1.01 -6.85
C HIS A 225 5.83 2.44 -6.74
N ARG A 226 4.54 2.65 -6.97
CA ARG A 226 3.91 3.96 -6.84
C ARG A 226 4.02 4.52 -5.43
N GLN A 227 3.82 3.69 -4.41
CA GLN A 227 3.94 4.12 -3.01
C GLN A 227 5.34 4.65 -2.66
N ARG A 228 6.41 4.03 -3.18
CA ARG A 228 7.81 4.40 -2.91
C ARG A 228 8.31 5.55 -3.79
N THR A 229 7.56 5.92 -4.84
CA THR A 229 7.99 6.85 -5.87
C THR A 229 7.15 8.13 -5.78
N PRO A 230 7.56 9.13 -4.96
CA PRO A 230 6.70 10.30 -4.65
C PRO A 230 6.29 11.11 -5.88
N TRP A 231 7.10 11.17 -6.90
CA TRP A 231 6.74 11.87 -8.15
C TRP A 231 5.63 11.18 -8.96
N PHE A 232 5.31 9.92 -8.68
CA PHE A 232 4.15 9.22 -9.25
C PHE A 232 2.87 9.32 -8.40
N TRP A 233 2.90 10.04 -7.28
CA TRP A 233 1.69 10.22 -6.48
C TRP A 233 0.63 11.07 -7.18
N PRO A 234 0.97 12.20 -7.87
CA PRO A 234 0.00 12.91 -8.69
C PRO A 234 -0.41 12.09 -9.91
N ASP A 235 -1.72 11.89 -10.12
CA ASP A 235 -2.25 11.06 -11.20
C ASP A 235 -1.78 11.54 -12.58
N PHE A 236 -1.75 12.86 -12.82
CA PHE A 236 -1.35 13.40 -14.12
C PHE A 236 0.08 12.99 -14.51
N ILE A 237 1.03 12.98 -13.57
CA ILE A 237 2.41 12.53 -13.81
C ILE A 237 2.43 11.01 -14.03
N TYR A 238 1.70 10.27 -13.21
CA TYR A 238 1.62 8.82 -13.29
C TYR A 238 1.10 8.33 -14.64
N TYR A 239 0.07 9.00 -15.17
CA TYR A 239 -0.48 8.69 -16.49
C TYR A 239 0.39 9.23 -17.63
N PHE A 240 1.02 10.39 -17.47
CA PHE A 240 1.91 10.97 -18.47
C PHE A 240 3.10 10.05 -18.81
N PHE A 241 3.74 9.45 -17.80
CA PHE A 241 4.84 8.51 -17.98
C PHE A 241 4.39 7.09 -18.37
N GLY A 242 3.11 6.85 -18.56
CA GLY A 242 2.55 5.58 -19.02
C GLY A 242 2.35 4.50 -17.95
N GLU A 243 2.76 4.73 -16.71
CA GLU A 243 2.57 3.78 -15.61
C GLU A 243 1.08 3.58 -15.30
N GLY A 244 0.26 4.63 -15.38
CA GLY A 244 -1.19 4.57 -15.22
C GLY A 244 -1.86 3.65 -16.24
N LYS A 245 -1.39 3.62 -17.49
CA LYS A 245 -1.93 2.72 -18.52
C LYS A 245 -1.65 1.24 -18.21
N LYS A 246 -0.46 0.94 -17.66
CA LYS A 246 -0.11 -0.42 -17.22
C LYS A 246 -0.98 -0.86 -16.04
N HIS A 247 -1.19 0.05 -15.10
CA HIS A 247 -2.08 -0.14 -13.96
C HIS A 247 -3.50 -0.48 -14.42
N ASP A 248 -4.10 0.34 -15.29
CA ASP A 248 -5.48 0.16 -15.75
C ASP A 248 -5.67 -1.13 -16.55
N LYS A 249 -4.69 -1.50 -17.38
CA LYS A 249 -4.72 -2.77 -18.10
C LYS A 249 -4.76 -3.97 -17.14
N THR A 250 -3.91 -3.94 -16.12
CA THR A 250 -3.85 -5.01 -15.11
C THR A 250 -5.13 -5.05 -14.28
N LEU A 251 -5.66 -3.88 -13.91
CA LEU A 251 -6.88 -3.72 -13.14
C LEU A 251 -8.11 -4.31 -13.87
N LYS A 252 -8.23 -4.07 -15.18
CA LYS A 252 -9.31 -4.65 -16.00
C LYS A 252 -9.34 -6.18 -15.94
N ILE A 253 -8.18 -6.82 -16.00
CA ILE A 253 -8.08 -8.28 -15.91
C ILE A 253 -8.52 -8.76 -14.52
N LEU A 254 -8.03 -8.14 -13.46
CA LEU A 254 -8.39 -8.49 -12.09
C LEU A 254 -9.88 -8.34 -11.82
N HIS A 255 -10.47 -7.22 -12.23
CA HIS A 255 -11.90 -6.97 -12.06
C HIS A 255 -12.75 -7.90 -12.93
N SER A 256 -12.35 -8.17 -14.18
CA SER A 256 -13.09 -9.08 -15.04
C SER A 256 -13.17 -10.51 -14.47
N PHE A 257 -12.12 -10.94 -13.77
CA PHE A 257 -12.11 -12.22 -13.08
C PHE A 257 -13.04 -12.21 -11.86
N THR A 258 -13.02 -11.14 -11.07
CA THR A 258 -13.84 -11.01 -9.87
C THR A 258 -15.34 -10.90 -10.22
N TYR A 259 -15.71 -10.05 -11.19
CA TYR A 259 -17.12 -9.87 -11.61
C TYR A 259 -17.71 -11.05 -12.39
N LYS A 260 -16.91 -11.87 -13.08
CA LYS A 260 -17.42 -13.13 -13.65
C LYS A 260 -17.75 -14.17 -12.56
N GLY A 261 -17.43 -13.84 -11.35
CA GLY A 261 -17.63 -14.62 -10.13
C GLY A 261 -18.93 -14.31 -9.41
N GLU A 262 -19.62 -13.23 -9.76
CA GLU A 262 -20.97 -12.88 -9.31
C GLU A 262 -22.01 -13.40 -10.31
#